data_a21426148151aa2663b548195f180b2b
#
_entry.id   a21426148151aa2663b548195f180b2b
#
_cell.length_a   1.000
_cell.length_b   1.000
_cell.length_c   1.000
_cell.angle_alpha   90.00
_cell.angle_beta   90.00
_cell.angle_gamma   90.00
#
_symmetry.space_group_name_H-M   'P 1'
#
loop_
_entity.id
_entity.type
_entity.pdbx_description
1 polymer ?
#
loop_
_entity_poly.entity_id
_entity_poly.type
_entity_poly.pdbx_seq_one_letter_code
_entity_poly.pdbx_strand_id
1 'polypeptide(L)'
;IAGNTTMEHLYMGDSCEGLGKAPFTPVSLAERKDSLSNIPVTLLPGISAFVGADIAAGMLACGMDEEERPSLLLDLGTNGEMVLALEDKMIATSAPAGPALEGGNISCGVASVTGAISKVRVIGERTIIGTIGNTPATGICGTGVLELVAGLYENHIIDASGQMKEKYREEGFPLARMKDGKQITFTQQDIREVQLAKAAIHSGIELLLEHAGISMGEIKKVYLAGGFGVYLDVHIAAGIGLLPAELEKCTKAVGNTSLQGCIAYGSSEENRSRTEEMIKKCESINLAEQADFEERYVANMNFPE
;
A
#
# COMPACT_ATOMS: atom_id res chain seq x y z
N ILE A 1 12.68 -16.35 1.27
CA ILE A 1 11.85 -15.48 2.11
C ILE A 1 12.16 -14.04 1.74
N ALA A 2 11.13 -13.22 1.57
CA ALA A 2 11.25 -11.78 1.50
C ALA A 2 10.22 -11.15 2.45
N GLY A 3 10.64 -10.16 3.19
CA GLY A 3 9.81 -9.43 4.13
C GLY A 3 10.37 -8.04 4.37
N ASN A 4 9.65 -7.24 5.15
CA ASN A 4 10.21 -5.97 5.56
C ASN A 4 11.42 -6.19 6.49
N THR A 5 12.28 -5.17 6.59
CA THR A 5 13.55 -5.25 7.30
C THR A 5 13.39 -5.70 8.77
N THR A 6 12.36 -5.23 9.47
CA THR A 6 12.09 -5.63 10.85
C THR A 6 11.72 -7.11 10.97
N MET A 7 10.87 -7.62 10.06
CA MET A 7 10.47 -9.04 10.07
C MET A 7 11.67 -9.96 9.84
N GLU A 8 12.57 -9.60 8.92
CA GLU A 8 13.78 -10.38 8.67
C GLU A 8 14.74 -10.38 9.85
N HIS A 9 14.90 -9.23 10.53
CA HIS A 9 15.69 -9.16 11.77
C HIS A 9 15.10 -10.06 12.87
N LEU A 10 13.79 -9.99 13.09
CA LEU A 10 13.11 -10.85 14.07
C LEU A 10 13.24 -12.33 13.72
N TYR A 11 13.11 -12.70 12.45
CA TYR A 11 13.29 -14.08 11.99
C TYR A 11 14.70 -14.61 12.30
N MET A 12 15.73 -13.78 12.06
CA MET A 12 17.14 -14.14 12.30
C MET A 12 17.58 -13.98 13.75
N GLY A 13 16.73 -13.43 14.63
CA GLY A 13 17.08 -13.15 16.03
C GLY A 13 18.02 -11.96 16.20
N ASP A 14 18.10 -11.07 15.21
CA ASP A 14 18.89 -9.86 15.29
C ASP A 14 18.23 -8.79 16.15
N SER A 15 19.04 -7.89 16.71
CA SER A 15 18.51 -6.73 17.43
C SER A 15 17.80 -5.76 16.50
N CYS A 16 16.56 -5.40 16.85
CA CYS A 16 15.79 -4.35 16.18
C CYS A 16 16.01 -2.97 16.80
N GLU A 17 16.89 -2.81 17.80
CA GLU A 17 17.10 -1.54 18.50
C GLU A 17 17.54 -0.42 17.54
N GLY A 18 18.45 -0.74 16.60
CA GLY A 18 18.93 0.19 15.57
C GLY A 18 17.85 0.60 14.57
N LEU A 19 16.82 -0.22 14.35
CA LEU A 19 15.70 0.12 13.47
C LEU A 19 14.70 1.10 14.11
N GLY A 20 14.65 1.15 15.46
CA GLY A 20 13.73 2.01 16.21
C GLY A 20 14.29 3.37 16.60
N LYS A 21 15.57 3.64 16.33
CA LYS A 21 16.25 4.88 16.73
C LYS A 21 17.08 5.46 15.59
N ALA A 22 16.96 6.76 15.37
CA ALA A 22 17.83 7.44 14.41
C ALA A 22 19.31 7.20 14.74
N PRO A 23 20.17 6.91 13.74
CA PRO A 23 19.93 7.03 12.29
C PRO A 23 19.31 5.80 11.60
N PHE A 24 18.52 4.97 12.28
CA PHE A 24 17.80 3.82 11.75
C PHE A 24 18.70 2.81 11.02
N THR A 25 19.65 2.26 11.76
CA THR A 25 20.68 1.37 11.21
C THR A 25 20.31 -0.11 11.39
N PRO A 26 20.07 -0.86 10.29
CA PRO A 26 19.83 -2.30 10.36
C PRO A 26 21.13 -3.06 10.69
N VAL A 27 21.02 -4.24 11.30
CA VAL A 27 22.16 -5.12 11.55
C VAL A 27 22.70 -5.67 10.23
N SER A 28 21.83 -6.05 9.31
CA SER A 28 22.19 -6.52 7.97
C SER A 28 21.07 -6.30 6.99
N LEU A 29 21.41 -5.99 5.75
CA LEU A 29 20.53 -5.95 4.58
C LEU A 29 20.97 -6.96 3.50
N ALA A 30 22.03 -7.72 3.74
CA ALA A 30 22.57 -8.67 2.78
C ALA A 30 21.72 -9.94 2.69
N GLU A 31 21.81 -10.66 1.57
CA GLU A 31 21.30 -12.04 1.48
C GLU A 31 21.82 -12.88 2.65
N ARG A 32 20.95 -13.65 3.29
CA ARG A 32 21.33 -14.57 4.37
C ARG A 32 20.73 -15.96 4.15
N LYS A 33 21.46 -16.97 4.61
CA LYS A 33 21.05 -18.36 4.53
C LYS A 33 20.77 -18.91 5.93
N ASP A 34 19.71 -19.68 6.03
CA ASP A 34 19.27 -20.35 7.26
C ASP A 34 18.61 -21.69 6.93
N SER A 35 18.11 -22.39 7.93
CA SER A 35 17.31 -23.60 7.75
C SER A 35 16.11 -23.62 8.71
N LEU A 36 14.93 -23.79 8.16
CA LEU A 36 13.69 -23.95 8.93
C LEU A 36 13.25 -25.43 8.88
N SER A 37 13.26 -26.11 10.01
CA SER A 37 12.90 -27.54 10.09
C SER A 37 13.65 -28.42 9.07
N ASN A 38 14.96 -28.19 8.90
CA ASN A 38 15.85 -28.82 7.92
C ASN A 38 15.55 -28.48 6.44
N ILE A 39 14.74 -27.48 6.18
CA ILE A 39 14.52 -26.93 4.82
C ILE A 39 15.47 -25.74 4.66
N PRO A 40 16.35 -25.75 3.64
CA PRO A 40 17.21 -24.60 3.37
C PRO A 40 16.35 -23.36 3.07
N VAL A 41 16.70 -22.22 3.69
CA VAL A 41 16.03 -20.95 3.52
C VAL A 41 17.05 -19.91 3.06
N THR A 42 16.67 -19.08 2.11
CA THR A 42 17.40 -17.87 1.72
C THR A 42 16.52 -16.68 2.00
N LEU A 43 17.00 -15.74 2.83
CA LEU A 43 16.41 -14.42 2.98
C LEU A 43 17.01 -13.52 1.91
N LEU A 44 16.15 -12.83 1.18
CA LEU A 44 16.57 -11.93 0.12
C LEU A 44 17.23 -10.66 0.70
N PRO A 45 18.07 -9.96 -0.07
CA PRO A 45 18.66 -8.72 0.38
C PRO A 45 17.62 -7.58 0.42
N GLY A 46 17.68 -6.74 1.45
CA GLY A 46 16.85 -5.54 1.61
C GLY A 46 17.51 -4.28 1.08
N ILE A 47 16.76 -3.18 1.04
CA ILE A 47 17.22 -1.88 0.51
C ILE A 47 17.64 -0.94 1.64
N SER A 48 16.82 -0.81 2.69
CA SER A 48 17.07 0.09 3.81
C SER A 48 16.36 -0.36 5.08
N ALA A 49 16.44 0.42 6.16
CA ALA A 49 15.71 0.17 7.39
C ALA A 49 14.18 0.13 7.20
N PHE A 50 13.65 0.91 6.25
CA PHE A 50 12.22 1.08 6.00
C PHE A 50 11.73 0.43 4.69
N VAL A 51 12.64 -0.02 3.84
CA VAL A 51 12.31 -0.66 2.56
C VAL A 51 13.04 -2.00 2.51
N GLY A 52 12.30 -3.07 2.69
CA GLY A 52 12.83 -4.41 2.91
C GLY A 52 13.06 -5.21 1.63
N ALA A 53 13.27 -6.51 1.83
CA ALA A 53 13.47 -7.47 0.75
C ALA A 53 12.17 -7.79 -0.02
N ASP A 54 11.01 -7.57 0.57
CA ASP A 54 9.70 -7.63 -0.09
C ASP A 54 9.64 -6.68 -1.29
N ILE A 55 10.17 -5.47 -1.12
CA ILE A 55 10.25 -4.46 -2.19
C ILE A 55 11.34 -4.79 -3.19
N ALA A 56 12.51 -5.29 -2.75
CA ALA A 56 13.54 -5.78 -3.66
C ALA A 56 13.03 -6.93 -4.54
N ALA A 57 12.25 -7.85 -3.97
CA ALA A 57 11.54 -8.89 -4.71
C ALA A 57 10.51 -8.29 -5.67
N GLY A 58 9.75 -7.27 -5.22
CA GLY A 58 8.79 -6.54 -6.05
C GLY A 58 9.41 -5.89 -7.28
N MET A 59 10.56 -5.26 -7.12
CA MET A 59 11.34 -4.68 -8.24
C MET A 59 11.68 -5.74 -9.29
N LEU A 60 12.17 -6.90 -8.85
CA LEU A 60 12.48 -8.03 -9.74
C LEU A 60 11.21 -8.55 -10.44
N ALA A 61 10.12 -8.75 -9.70
CA ALA A 61 8.86 -9.26 -10.26
C ALA A 61 8.26 -8.31 -11.31
N CYS A 62 8.45 -7.01 -11.15
CA CYS A 62 7.99 -5.99 -12.10
C CYS A 62 8.98 -5.73 -13.24
N GLY A 63 10.19 -6.32 -13.21
CA GLY A 63 11.22 -6.10 -14.22
C GLY A 63 11.69 -4.65 -14.30
N MET A 64 11.79 -3.94 -13.16
CA MET A 64 12.05 -2.49 -13.13
C MET A 64 13.41 -2.10 -13.70
N ASP A 65 14.33 -3.04 -13.87
CA ASP A 65 15.63 -2.87 -14.53
C ASP A 65 15.55 -2.95 -16.07
N GLU A 66 14.48 -3.50 -16.63
CA GLU A 66 14.31 -3.76 -18.08
C GLU A 66 13.15 -2.96 -18.70
N GLU A 67 12.18 -2.56 -17.89
CA GLU A 67 10.96 -1.88 -18.32
C GLU A 67 11.20 -0.40 -18.71
N GLU A 68 10.24 0.16 -19.43
CA GLU A 68 10.21 1.57 -19.85
C GLU A 68 10.19 2.50 -18.63
N ARG A 69 11.04 3.53 -18.64
CA ARG A 69 11.26 4.44 -17.51
C ARG A 69 10.87 5.89 -17.87
N PRO A 70 10.58 6.76 -16.90
CA PRO A 70 10.45 6.47 -15.46
C PRO A 70 9.29 5.53 -15.13
N SER A 71 9.50 4.58 -14.22
CA SER A 71 8.45 3.67 -13.73
C SER A 71 8.40 3.66 -12.19
N LEU A 72 7.21 3.47 -11.64
CA LEU A 72 6.93 3.54 -10.20
C LEU A 72 6.32 2.21 -9.71
N LEU A 73 6.90 1.62 -8.67
CA LEU A 73 6.30 0.54 -7.89
C LEU A 73 5.68 1.15 -6.63
N LEU A 74 4.43 0.83 -6.37
CA LEU A 74 3.70 1.15 -5.14
C LEU A 74 3.25 -0.16 -4.50
N ASP A 75 3.84 -0.55 -3.39
CA ASP A 75 3.36 -1.68 -2.60
C ASP A 75 2.51 -1.14 -1.45
N LEU A 76 1.21 -1.41 -1.50
CA LEU A 76 0.24 -0.89 -0.56
C LEU A 76 -0.10 -1.94 0.50
N GLY A 77 0.39 -1.72 1.71
CA GLY A 77 0.11 -2.49 2.91
C GLY A 77 -0.13 -1.56 4.10
N THR A 78 0.32 -1.97 5.27
CA THR A 78 0.35 -1.12 6.48
C THR A 78 1.28 0.08 6.30
N ASN A 79 2.35 -0.09 5.52
CA ASN A 79 3.11 1.01 4.95
C ASN A 79 2.82 1.10 3.45
N GLY A 80 3.10 2.24 2.86
CA GLY A 80 3.12 2.42 1.42
C GLY A 80 4.56 2.51 0.96
N GLU A 81 5.17 1.36 0.64
CA GLU A 81 6.52 1.34 0.10
C GLU A 81 6.50 1.69 -1.39
N MET A 82 7.48 2.50 -1.81
CA MET A 82 7.55 3.04 -3.16
C MET A 82 8.95 2.95 -3.71
N VAL A 83 9.07 2.61 -5.00
CA VAL A 83 10.33 2.68 -5.73
C VAL A 83 10.11 3.35 -7.08
N LEU A 84 10.83 4.42 -7.33
CA LEU A 84 10.90 5.11 -8.61
C LEU A 84 12.17 4.67 -9.34
N ALA A 85 12.01 4.03 -10.50
CA ALA A 85 13.12 3.67 -11.38
C ALA A 85 13.32 4.76 -12.44
N LEU A 86 14.53 5.32 -12.48
CA LEU A 86 15.03 6.25 -13.48
C LEU A 86 16.07 5.55 -14.36
N GLU A 87 16.59 6.21 -15.39
CA GLU A 87 17.57 5.62 -16.30
C GLU A 87 18.82 5.10 -15.56
N ASP A 88 19.37 5.94 -14.68
CA ASP A 88 20.67 5.67 -14.04
C ASP A 88 20.57 5.23 -12.58
N LYS A 89 19.44 5.48 -11.90
CA LYS A 89 19.25 5.20 -10.48
C LYS A 89 17.81 4.82 -10.16
N MET A 90 17.61 4.29 -8.97
CA MET A 90 16.31 4.07 -8.36
C MET A 90 16.23 4.85 -7.05
N ILE A 91 15.05 5.28 -6.66
CA ILE A 91 14.81 5.98 -5.40
C ILE A 91 13.68 5.28 -4.68
N ALA A 92 13.94 4.85 -3.44
CA ALA A 92 12.97 4.14 -2.62
C ALA A 92 12.57 4.96 -1.40
N THR A 93 11.34 4.80 -0.97
CA THR A 93 10.82 5.37 0.27
C THR A 93 9.69 4.52 0.85
N SER A 94 9.29 4.83 2.09
CA SER A 94 8.17 4.22 2.76
C SER A 94 7.31 5.31 3.40
N ALA A 95 6.02 5.32 3.09
CA ALA A 95 5.04 6.23 3.67
C ALA A 95 4.25 5.54 4.80
N PRO A 96 4.02 6.21 5.95
CA PRO A 96 3.30 5.63 7.09
C PRO A 96 1.78 5.66 6.82
N ALA A 97 1.29 4.79 5.95
CA ALA A 97 -0.12 4.74 5.54
C ALA A 97 -1.05 4.23 6.66
N GLY A 98 -0.56 3.40 7.57
CA GLY A 98 -1.38 2.73 8.56
C GLY A 98 -2.20 1.57 7.97
N PRO A 99 -2.88 0.78 8.81
CA PRO A 99 -3.50 -0.48 8.39
C PRO A 99 -4.90 -0.33 7.78
N ALA A 100 -5.40 0.90 7.56
CA ALA A 100 -6.77 1.14 7.08
C ALA A 100 -7.06 0.46 5.73
N LEU A 101 -6.07 0.47 4.83
CA LEU A 101 -6.17 -0.17 3.52
C LEU A 101 -6.23 -1.70 3.58
N GLU A 102 -5.89 -2.29 4.72
CA GLU A 102 -6.03 -3.73 4.99
C GLU A 102 -7.26 -4.03 5.87
N GLY A 103 -8.07 -3.01 6.18
CA GLY A 103 -9.22 -3.10 7.09
C GLY A 103 -8.86 -2.94 8.57
N GLY A 104 -7.60 -2.71 8.90
CA GLY A 104 -7.15 -2.40 10.26
C GLY A 104 -7.58 -0.99 10.69
N ASN A 105 -7.78 -0.77 11.97
CA ASN A 105 -8.31 0.46 12.55
C ASN A 105 -9.71 0.88 12.02
N ILE A 106 -10.32 0.08 11.16
CA ILE A 106 -11.70 0.29 10.70
C ILE A 106 -12.64 -0.43 11.68
N SER A 107 -13.63 0.28 12.20
CA SER A 107 -14.51 -0.22 13.28
C SER A 107 -15.24 -1.53 12.95
N CYS A 108 -15.58 -1.73 11.69
CA CYS A 108 -16.17 -2.96 11.15
C CYS A 108 -15.20 -3.71 10.21
N GLY A 109 -13.91 -3.40 10.28
CA GLY A 109 -12.88 -3.97 9.42
C GLY A 109 -12.58 -5.42 9.75
N VAL A 110 -12.32 -6.20 8.71
CA VAL A 110 -11.88 -7.61 8.79
C VAL A 110 -10.87 -7.89 7.68
N ALA A 111 -10.04 -8.90 7.88
CA ALA A 111 -9.17 -9.39 6.81
C ALA A 111 -9.98 -9.87 5.58
N SER A 112 -9.32 -10.05 4.44
CA SER A 112 -9.93 -10.56 3.20
C SER A 112 -10.26 -12.06 3.29
N VAL A 113 -11.22 -12.41 4.16
CA VAL A 113 -11.67 -13.78 4.44
C VAL A 113 -13.11 -13.99 4.00
N THR A 114 -13.58 -15.24 4.00
CA THR A 114 -14.99 -15.57 3.71
C THR A 114 -15.95 -14.76 4.59
N GLY A 115 -16.93 -14.10 3.99
CA GLY A 115 -17.90 -13.22 4.65
C GLY A 115 -17.45 -11.75 4.71
N ALA A 116 -16.20 -11.41 4.39
CA ALA A 116 -15.80 -10.01 4.29
C ALA A 116 -16.48 -9.33 3.11
N ILE A 117 -17.04 -8.13 3.31
CA ILE A 117 -17.56 -7.29 2.25
C ILE A 117 -16.38 -6.76 1.45
N SER A 118 -16.27 -7.18 0.19
CA SER A 118 -15.18 -6.82 -0.73
C SER A 118 -15.67 -6.01 -1.93
N LYS A 119 -16.99 -5.92 -2.12
CA LYS A 119 -17.63 -5.12 -3.16
C LYS A 119 -18.74 -4.27 -2.55
N VAL A 120 -18.73 -2.98 -2.89
CA VAL A 120 -19.74 -2.03 -2.41
C VAL A 120 -20.12 -1.09 -3.54
N ARG A 121 -21.41 -1.00 -3.80
CA ARG A 121 -21.99 0.03 -4.67
C ARG A 121 -22.98 0.86 -3.89
N VAL A 122 -22.73 2.16 -3.81
CA VAL A 122 -23.64 3.12 -3.17
C VAL A 122 -24.56 3.73 -4.24
N ILE A 123 -25.87 3.76 -3.97
CA ILE A 123 -26.88 4.36 -4.85
C ILE A 123 -27.79 5.25 -3.98
N GLY A 124 -27.54 6.55 -3.99
CA GLY A 124 -28.13 7.47 -3.02
C GLY A 124 -27.72 7.09 -1.59
N GLU A 125 -28.67 6.62 -0.79
CA GLU A 125 -28.43 6.21 0.60
C GLU A 125 -28.50 4.68 0.81
N ARG A 126 -28.53 3.91 -0.26
CA ARG A 126 -28.58 2.45 -0.21
C ARG A 126 -27.27 1.85 -0.69
N THR A 127 -26.95 0.69 -0.15
CA THR A 127 -25.79 -0.09 -0.56
C THR A 127 -26.20 -1.41 -1.19
N ILE A 128 -25.44 -1.80 -2.22
CA ILE A 128 -25.42 -3.16 -2.74
C ILE A 128 -24.05 -3.70 -2.40
N ILE A 129 -23.97 -4.81 -1.68
CA ILE A 129 -22.74 -5.40 -1.22
C ILE A 129 -22.49 -6.77 -1.85
N GLY A 130 -21.20 -7.10 -2.04
CA GLY A 130 -20.73 -8.45 -2.36
C GLY A 130 -19.75 -8.91 -1.30
N THR A 131 -19.91 -10.14 -0.83
CA THR A 131 -19.02 -10.75 0.17
C THR A 131 -18.16 -11.84 -0.44
N ILE A 132 -16.96 -12.01 0.07
CA ILE A 132 -16.09 -13.12 -0.30
C ILE A 132 -16.79 -14.43 0.02
N GLY A 133 -16.89 -15.34 -0.96
CA GLY A 133 -17.56 -16.62 -0.83
C GLY A 133 -19.10 -16.55 -0.85
N ASN A 134 -19.71 -15.39 -1.13
CA ASN A 134 -21.16 -15.20 -1.18
C ASN A 134 -21.86 -15.67 0.11
N THR A 135 -21.27 -15.43 1.26
CA THR A 135 -21.79 -15.77 2.59
C THR A 135 -22.29 -14.51 3.31
N PRO A 136 -23.05 -14.64 4.41
CA PRO A 136 -23.46 -13.49 5.21
C PRO A 136 -22.27 -12.60 5.62
N ALA A 137 -22.50 -11.30 5.60
CA ALA A 137 -21.46 -10.32 5.93
C ALA A 137 -20.99 -10.46 7.38
N THR A 138 -19.65 -10.40 7.58
CA THR A 138 -18.99 -10.42 8.89
C THR A 138 -18.26 -9.13 9.23
N GLY A 139 -17.99 -8.30 8.22
CA GLY A 139 -17.28 -7.03 8.29
C GLY A 139 -16.90 -6.58 6.88
N ILE A 140 -16.01 -5.61 6.75
CA ILE A 140 -15.56 -5.06 5.48
C ILE A 140 -14.03 -5.21 5.36
N CYS A 141 -13.53 -5.68 4.22
CA CYS A 141 -12.09 -5.73 3.95
C CYS A 141 -11.61 -4.48 3.21
N GLY A 142 -10.31 -4.31 3.09
CA GLY A 142 -9.70 -3.10 2.53
C GLY A 142 -10.24 -2.68 1.16
N THR A 143 -10.44 -3.61 0.22
CA THR A 143 -11.06 -3.30 -1.08
C THR A 143 -12.47 -2.74 -0.92
N GLY A 144 -13.26 -3.38 -0.05
CA GLY A 144 -14.62 -2.90 0.25
C GLY A 144 -14.63 -1.52 0.92
N VAL A 145 -13.63 -1.22 1.78
CA VAL A 145 -13.46 0.11 2.41
C VAL A 145 -13.28 1.19 1.34
N LEU A 146 -12.38 0.97 0.37
CA LEU A 146 -12.13 1.94 -0.68
C LEU A 146 -13.33 2.14 -1.61
N GLU A 147 -14.00 1.04 -2.02
CA GLU A 147 -15.24 1.12 -2.81
C GLU A 147 -16.36 1.84 -2.05
N LEU A 148 -16.48 1.61 -0.74
CA LEU A 148 -17.47 2.29 0.09
C LEU A 148 -17.19 3.78 0.17
N VAL A 149 -15.95 4.18 0.50
CA VAL A 149 -15.58 5.59 0.64
C VAL A 149 -15.76 6.34 -0.68
N ALA A 150 -15.35 5.77 -1.80
CA ALA A 150 -15.60 6.34 -3.13
C ALA A 150 -17.10 6.52 -3.39
N GLY A 151 -17.90 5.48 -3.14
CA GLY A 151 -19.33 5.55 -3.32
C GLY A 151 -20.04 6.55 -2.38
N LEU A 152 -19.56 6.69 -1.14
CA LEU A 152 -20.07 7.71 -0.20
C LEU A 152 -19.75 9.12 -0.69
N TYR A 153 -18.55 9.33 -1.25
CA TYR A 153 -18.13 10.60 -1.81
C TYR A 153 -18.93 10.96 -3.07
N GLU A 154 -19.02 10.07 -4.04
CA GLU A 154 -19.78 10.24 -5.28
C GLU A 154 -21.28 10.53 -5.04
N ASN A 155 -21.88 9.96 -3.98
CA ASN A 155 -23.28 10.18 -3.62
C ASN A 155 -23.46 11.32 -2.60
N HIS A 156 -22.43 12.13 -2.37
CA HIS A 156 -22.43 13.27 -1.45
C HIS A 156 -22.90 12.91 -0.02
N ILE A 157 -22.63 11.68 0.44
CA ILE A 157 -22.83 11.27 1.82
C ILE A 157 -21.69 11.83 2.70
N ILE A 158 -20.50 11.92 2.13
CA ILE A 158 -19.36 12.68 2.67
C ILE A 158 -19.03 13.81 1.71
N ASP A 159 -18.49 14.90 2.24
CA ASP A 159 -17.96 16.03 1.46
C ASP A 159 -16.46 15.88 1.18
N ALA A 160 -15.89 16.84 0.46
CA ALA A 160 -14.44 16.83 0.13
C ALA A 160 -13.55 16.80 1.38
N SER A 161 -13.99 17.36 2.51
CA SER A 161 -13.28 17.28 3.79
C SER A 161 -13.43 15.92 4.49
N GLY A 162 -14.19 14.98 3.91
CA GLY A 162 -14.52 13.69 4.50
C GLY A 162 -15.59 13.76 5.59
N GLN A 163 -16.27 14.89 5.76
CA GLN A 163 -17.29 15.01 6.77
C GLN A 163 -18.60 14.35 6.31
N MET A 164 -19.14 13.45 7.14
CA MET A 164 -20.44 12.81 6.88
C MET A 164 -21.60 13.79 7.01
N LYS A 165 -22.67 13.55 6.26
CA LYS A 165 -23.99 14.20 6.51
C LYS A 165 -24.38 14.05 7.98
N GLU A 166 -24.99 15.10 8.53
CA GLU A 166 -25.35 15.21 9.96
C GLU A 166 -26.02 13.94 10.54
N LYS A 167 -26.97 13.38 9.80
CA LYS A 167 -27.69 12.17 10.24
C LYS A 167 -26.84 10.90 10.41
N TYR A 168 -25.60 10.89 9.90
CA TYR A 168 -24.68 9.75 10.01
C TYR A 168 -23.47 10.04 10.93
N ARG A 169 -23.35 11.24 11.48
CA ARG A 169 -22.17 11.62 12.29
C ARG A 169 -22.04 10.84 13.59
N GLU A 170 -23.16 10.58 14.27
CA GLU A 170 -23.14 9.89 15.55
C GLU A 170 -23.16 8.37 15.43
N GLU A 171 -24.07 7.82 14.62
CA GLU A 171 -24.25 6.37 14.49
C GLU A 171 -23.49 5.74 13.33
N GLY A 172 -22.90 6.54 12.44
CA GLY A 172 -22.25 6.10 11.21
C GLY A 172 -23.23 5.77 10.10
N PHE A 173 -22.67 5.40 8.94
CA PHE A 173 -23.42 4.99 7.76
C PHE A 173 -23.75 3.48 7.84
N PRO A 174 -25.02 3.07 7.78
CA PRO A 174 -25.41 1.66 7.86
C PRO A 174 -25.06 0.93 6.56
N LEU A 175 -24.16 -0.05 6.64
CA LEU A 175 -23.65 -0.78 5.48
C LEU A 175 -24.39 -2.09 5.24
N ALA A 176 -24.51 -2.94 6.26
CA ALA A 176 -25.12 -4.26 6.16
C ALA A 176 -25.59 -4.76 7.53
N ARG A 177 -26.27 -5.93 7.55
CA ARG A 177 -26.58 -6.65 8.78
C ARG A 177 -25.87 -8.01 8.79
N MET A 178 -25.30 -8.35 9.92
CA MET A 178 -24.76 -9.68 10.19
C MET A 178 -25.88 -10.73 10.33
N LYS A 179 -25.52 -12.00 10.31
CA LYS A 179 -26.48 -13.10 10.48
C LYS A 179 -27.19 -13.07 11.83
N ASP A 180 -26.58 -12.57 12.88
CA ASP A 180 -27.13 -12.39 14.23
C ASP A 180 -28.02 -11.13 14.37
N GLY A 181 -28.18 -10.36 13.29
CA GLY A 181 -28.97 -9.13 13.26
C GLY A 181 -28.18 -7.86 13.62
N LYS A 182 -26.93 -7.97 14.06
CA LYS A 182 -26.07 -6.82 14.37
C LYS A 182 -25.83 -5.97 13.12
N GLN A 183 -25.96 -4.66 13.25
CA GLN A 183 -25.67 -3.71 12.17
C GLN A 183 -24.16 -3.58 11.97
N ILE A 184 -23.69 -3.70 10.73
CA ILE A 184 -22.37 -3.27 10.29
C ILE A 184 -22.50 -1.81 9.90
N THR A 185 -21.73 -0.95 10.55
CA THR A 185 -21.79 0.51 10.38
C THR A 185 -20.39 1.03 10.09
N PHE A 186 -20.28 1.98 9.17
CA PHE A 186 -19.04 2.68 8.82
C PHE A 186 -19.09 4.08 9.42
N THR A 187 -18.11 4.42 10.25
CA THR A 187 -18.13 5.62 11.08
C THR A 187 -17.39 6.80 10.48
N GLN A 188 -17.57 7.99 11.05
CA GLN A 188 -16.75 9.17 10.70
C GLN A 188 -15.25 8.92 10.97
N GLN A 189 -14.91 8.17 12.04
CA GLN A 189 -13.52 7.83 12.33
C GLN A 189 -12.93 6.91 11.26
N ASP A 190 -13.71 5.97 10.74
CA ASP A 190 -13.26 5.08 9.67
C ASP A 190 -12.87 5.87 8.39
N ILE A 191 -13.63 6.94 8.09
CA ILE A 191 -13.28 7.84 6.98
C ILE A 191 -11.94 8.54 7.24
N ARG A 192 -11.70 8.99 8.49
CA ARG A 192 -10.43 9.61 8.87
C ARG A 192 -9.24 8.67 8.68
N GLU A 193 -9.39 7.40 9.06
CA GLU A 193 -8.34 6.38 8.83
C GLU A 193 -8.00 6.25 7.35
N VAL A 194 -9.02 6.25 6.46
CA VAL A 194 -8.79 6.22 5.01
C VAL A 194 -8.12 7.51 4.51
N GLN A 195 -8.54 8.68 5.02
CA GLN A 195 -7.93 9.96 4.66
C GLN A 195 -6.45 10.03 5.05
N LEU A 196 -6.09 9.53 6.25
CA LEU A 196 -4.71 9.45 6.70
C LEU A 196 -3.88 8.54 5.77
N ALA A 197 -4.41 7.36 5.46
CA ALA A 197 -3.72 6.40 4.59
C ALA A 197 -3.49 6.95 3.18
N LYS A 198 -4.55 7.49 2.54
CA LYS A 198 -4.43 8.02 1.19
C LYS A 198 -3.51 9.23 1.12
N ALA A 199 -3.56 10.12 2.12
CA ALA A 199 -2.71 11.30 2.17
C ALA A 199 -1.23 10.94 2.28
N ALA A 200 -0.87 9.94 3.10
CA ALA A 200 0.49 9.46 3.21
C ALA A 200 1.05 8.94 1.88
N ILE A 201 0.25 8.11 1.18
CA ILE A 201 0.63 7.55 -0.12
C ILE A 201 0.77 8.64 -1.18
N HIS A 202 -0.25 9.49 -1.33
CA HIS A 202 -0.24 10.57 -2.32
C HIS A 202 0.95 11.52 -2.12
N SER A 203 1.15 11.99 -0.89
CA SER A 203 2.27 12.89 -0.56
C SER A 203 3.63 12.21 -0.73
N GLY A 204 3.71 10.91 -0.44
CA GLY A 204 4.92 10.12 -0.70
C GLY A 204 5.26 10.08 -2.19
N ILE A 205 4.27 9.89 -3.07
CA ILE A 205 4.46 9.92 -4.53
C ILE A 205 4.95 11.30 -4.97
N GLU A 206 4.27 12.39 -4.54
CA GLU A 206 4.67 13.76 -4.91
C GLU A 206 6.10 14.07 -4.53
N LEU A 207 6.49 13.77 -3.27
CA LEU A 207 7.84 14.04 -2.79
C LEU A 207 8.90 13.17 -3.46
N LEU A 208 8.57 11.92 -3.78
CA LEU A 208 9.49 11.03 -4.50
C LEU A 208 9.78 11.57 -5.89
N LEU A 209 8.77 12.06 -6.61
CA LEU A 209 8.92 12.66 -7.93
C LEU A 209 9.66 14.00 -7.88
N GLU A 210 9.35 14.84 -6.89
CA GLU A 210 10.06 16.10 -6.68
C GLU A 210 11.54 15.88 -6.38
N HIS A 211 11.87 14.94 -5.50
CA HIS A 211 13.25 14.56 -5.20
C HIS A 211 13.99 14.07 -6.46
N ALA A 212 13.28 13.37 -7.34
CA ALA A 212 13.81 12.91 -8.61
C ALA A 212 13.92 14.04 -9.67
N GLY A 213 13.26 15.16 -9.47
CA GLY A 213 13.20 16.27 -10.42
C GLY A 213 12.36 16.01 -11.65
N ILE A 214 11.34 15.13 -11.55
CA ILE A 214 10.43 14.76 -12.64
C ILE A 214 8.97 15.07 -12.28
N SER A 215 8.13 15.22 -13.29
CA SER A 215 6.70 15.44 -13.16
C SER A 215 5.89 14.15 -13.25
N MET A 216 4.64 14.16 -12.75
CA MET A 216 3.69 13.04 -12.88
C MET A 216 3.52 12.57 -14.34
N GLY A 217 3.47 13.50 -15.29
CA GLY A 217 3.28 13.22 -16.71
C GLY A 217 4.46 12.51 -17.41
N GLU A 218 5.62 12.46 -16.77
CA GLU A 218 6.79 11.73 -17.29
C GLU A 218 6.77 10.26 -16.94
N ILE A 219 5.98 9.86 -15.91
CA ILE A 219 5.83 8.45 -15.52
C ILE A 219 5.20 7.64 -16.65
N LYS A 220 5.88 6.59 -17.07
CA LYS A 220 5.44 5.70 -18.16
C LYS A 220 4.60 4.55 -17.64
N LYS A 221 4.90 4.07 -16.42
CA LYS A 221 4.26 2.90 -15.86
C LYS A 221 4.24 2.94 -14.34
N VAL A 222 3.10 2.58 -13.76
CA VAL A 222 2.94 2.40 -12.33
C VAL A 222 2.50 0.97 -12.06
N TYR A 223 3.23 0.28 -11.19
CA TYR A 223 2.90 -1.04 -10.68
C TYR A 223 2.26 -0.90 -9.31
N LEU A 224 0.97 -1.21 -9.22
CA LEU A 224 0.23 -1.20 -7.96
C LEU A 224 0.22 -2.60 -7.37
N ALA A 225 1.07 -2.82 -6.38
CA ALA A 225 1.26 -4.08 -5.68
C ALA A 225 0.58 -4.08 -4.29
N GLY A 226 0.68 -5.20 -3.60
CA GLY A 226 0.17 -5.40 -2.25
C GLY A 226 -0.88 -6.50 -2.15
N GLY A 227 -1.17 -6.94 -0.95
CA GLY A 227 -2.08 -8.07 -0.70
C GLY A 227 -3.51 -7.86 -1.20
N PHE A 228 -4.00 -6.64 -1.26
CA PHE A 228 -5.29 -6.28 -1.83
C PHE A 228 -5.21 -5.69 -3.25
N GLY A 229 -4.00 -5.38 -3.74
CA GLY A 229 -3.76 -4.76 -5.05
C GLY A 229 -4.31 -5.55 -6.24
N VAL A 230 -4.48 -6.87 -6.11
CA VAL A 230 -5.09 -7.72 -7.16
C VAL A 230 -6.54 -7.31 -7.47
N TYR A 231 -7.26 -6.80 -6.47
CA TYR A 231 -8.70 -6.50 -6.54
C TYR A 231 -9.00 -5.01 -6.46
N LEU A 232 -7.97 -4.17 -6.26
CA LEU A 232 -8.13 -2.73 -6.20
C LEU A 232 -8.43 -2.17 -7.59
N ASP A 233 -9.54 -1.47 -7.69
CA ASP A 233 -9.88 -0.72 -8.90
C ASP A 233 -9.05 0.57 -8.93
N VAL A 234 -8.21 0.72 -9.96
CA VAL A 234 -7.33 1.88 -10.13
C VAL A 234 -8.14 3.18 -10.26
N HIS A 235 -9.32 3.12 -10.90
CA HIS A 235 -10.21 4.27 -11.02
C HIS A 235 -10.73 4.74 -9.65
N ILE A 236 -11.08 3.79 -8.77
CA ILE A 236 -11.48 4.09 -7.39
C ILE A 236 -10.31 4.71 -6.61
N ALA A 237 -9.12 4.15 -6.75
CA ALA A 237 -7.92 4.68 -6.09
C ALA A 237 -7.62 6.13 -6.51
N ALA A 238 -7.73 6.44 -7.80
CA ALA A 238 -7.58 7.80 -8.31
C ALA A 238 -8.74 8.71 -7.87
N GLY A 239 -9.98 8.22 -7.93
CA GLY A 239 -11.18 8.99 -7.58
C GLY A 239 -11.24 9.46 -6.13
N ILE A 240 -10.62 8.71 -5.20
CA ILE A 240 -10.51 9.14 -3.80
C ILE A 240 -9.19 9.88 -3.50
N GLY A 241 -8.31 10.03 -4.48
CA GLY A 241 -7.00 10.66 -4.31
C GLY A 241 -5.97 9.83 -3.54
N LEU A 242 -6.11 8.51 -3.52
CA LEU A 242 -5.06 7.59 -3.06
C LEU A 242 -3.91 7.57 -4.07
N LEU A 243 -4.26 7.58 -5.35
CA LEU A 243 -3.35 7.70 -6.49
C LEU A 243 -3.59 9.05 -7.17
N PRO A 244 -2.56 9.82 -7.54
CA PRO A 244 -2.72 10.97 -8.42
C PRO A 244 -3.47 10.61 -9.70
N ALA A 245 -4.47 11.42 -10.09
CA ALA A 245 -5.33 11.13 -11.23
C ALA A 245 -4.57 11.01 -12.56
N GLU A 246 -3.47 11.73 -12.70
CA GLU A 246 -2.60 11.69 -13.86
C GLU A 246 -1.98 10.31 -14.09
N LEU A 247 -1.78 9.55 -13.01
CA LEU A 247 -1.16 8.22 -13.05
C LEU A 247 -2.16 7.09 -13.33
N GLU A 248 -3.48 7.36 -13.30
CA GLU A 248 -4.52 6.33 -13.50
C GLU A 248 -4.28 5.50 -14.76
N LYS A 249 -4.04 6.17 -15.91
CA LYS A 249 -3.94 5.53 -17.22
C LYS A 249 -2.70 4.67 -17.41
N CYS A 250 -1.62 4.95 -16.68
CA CYS A 250 -0.38 4.18 -16.73
C CYS A 250 -0.23 3.20 -15.57
N THR A 251 -1.23 3.11 -14.68
CA THR A 251 -1.22 2.21 -13.52
C THR A 251 -1.80 0.83 -13.87
N LYS A 252 -1.07 -0.20 -13.42
CA LYS A 252 -1.48 -1.60 -13.52
C LYS A 252 -1.40 -2.27 -12.16
N ALA A 253 -2.50 -2.90 -11.73
CA ALA A 253 -2.51 -3.78 -10.57
C ALA A 253 -1.73 -5.07 -10.88
N VAL A 254 -0.76 -5.42 -10.04
CA VAL A 254 0.17 -6.54 -10.26
C VAL A 254 0.13 -7.60 -9.14
N GLY A 255 -0.63 -7.35 -8.09
CA GLY A 255 -0.85 -8.32 -7.01
C GLY A 255 0.34 -8.45 -6.05
N ASN A 256 0.56 -9.66 -5.55
CA ASN A 256 1.63 -9.95 -4.59
C ASN A 256 2.97 -10.08 -5.30
N THR A 257 3.65 -8.99 -5.50
CA THR A 257 4.96 -8.92 -6.18
C THR A 257 6.09 -9.46 -5.31
N SER A 258 5.97 -9.37 -3.98
CA SER A 258 6.93 -9.96 -3.05
C SER A 258 7.01 -11.48 -3.23
N LEU A 259 5.87 -12.19 -3.30
CA LEU A 259 5.84 -13.63 -3.57
C LEU A 259 6.37 -13.96 -4.98
N GLN A 260 5.93 -13.22 -5.99
CA GLN A 260 6.38 -13.43 -7.37
C GLN A 260 7.89 -13.25 -7.51
N GLY A 261 8.43 -12.21 -6.87
CA GLY A 261 9.87 -11.92 -6.84
C GLY A 261 10.67 -12.97 -6.09
N CYS A 262 10.16 -13.50 -4.96
CA CYS A 262 10.78 -14.64 -4.27
C CYS A 262 10.93 -15.86 -5.18
N ILE A 263 9.88 -16.19 -5.94
CA ILE A 263 9.91 -17.30 -6.90
C ILE A 263 10.94 -17.03 -7.99
N ALA A 264 10.94 -15.82 -8.55
CA ALA A 264 11.89 -15.42 -9.59
C ALA A 264 13.33 -15.46 -9.08
N TYR A 265 13.60 -14.88 -7.91
CA TYR A 265 14.92 -14.87 -7.26
C TYR A 265 15.48 -16.27 -7.03
N GLY A 266 14.62 -17.19 -6.57
CA GLY A 266 15.00 -18.59 -6.35
C GLY A 266 15.22 -19.40 -7.62
N SER A 267 14.75 -18.91 -8.79
CA SER A 267 14.75 -19.69 -10.04
C SER A 267 16.08 -19.63 -10.80
N SER A 268 16.88 -18.57 -10.68
CA SER A 268 18.15 -18.43 -11.40
C SER A 268 19.16 -17.52 -10.72
N GLU A 269 20.45 -17.73 -10.98
CA GLU A 269 21.53 -16.86 -10.53
C GLU A 269 21.47 -15.49 -11.22
N GLU A 270 20.99 -15.43 -12.46
CA GLU A 270 20.76 -14.20 -13.21
C GLU A 270 19.80 -13.27 -12.45
N ASN A 271 18.67 -13.79 -11.98
CA ASN A 271 17.70 -13.01 -11.21
C ASN A 271 18.24 -12.50 -9.87
N ARG A 272 19.14 -13.28 -9.22
CA ARG A 272 19.85 -12.83 -8.02
C ARG A 272 20.76 -11.66 -8.33
N SER A 273 21.58 -11.78 -9.38
CA SER A 273 22.49 -10.71 -9.81
C SER A 273 21.71 -9.45 -10.22
N ARG A 274 20.60 -9.59 -10.93
CA ARG A 274 19.72 -8.46 -11.29
C ARG A 274 19.19 -7.74 -10.05
N THR A 275 18.71 -8.49 -9.05
CA THR A 275 18.21 -7.91 -7.79
C THR A 275 19.32 -7.14 -7.07
N GLU A 276 20.51 -7.71 -6.96
CA GLU A 276 21.65 -7.03 -6.32
C GLU A 276 22.04 -5.74 -7.07
N GLU A 277 22.04 -5.76 -8.41
CA GLU A 277 22.35 -4.58 -9.21
C GLU A 277 21.28 -3.48 -9.06
N MET A 278 20.00 -3.85 -8.99
CA MET A 278 18.92 -2.88 -8.70
C MET A 278 19.11 -2.25 -7.31
N ILE A 279 19.38 -3.07 -6.28
CA ILE A 279 19.59 -2.57 -4.91
C ILE A 279 20.81 -1.63 -4.85
N LYS A 280 21.92 -1.94 -5.51
CA LYS A 280 23.10 -1.07 -5.57
C LYS A 280 22.82 0.30 -6.20
N LYS A 281 21.86 0.39 -7.12
CA LYS A 281 21.42 1.63 -7.75
C LYS A 281 20.33 2.36 -6.97
N CYS A 282 19.83 1.75 -5.88
CA CYS A 282 18.69 2.26 -5.13
C CYS A 282 19.14 3.17 -3.98
N GLU A 283 18.75 4.43 -4.05
CA GLU A 283 18.86 5.42 -2.97
C GLU A 283 17.59 5.35 -2.12
N SER A 284 17.71 5.33 -0.79
CA SER A 284 16.54 5.39 0.11
C SER A 284 16.43 6.79 0.72
N ILE A 285 15.26 7.38 0.61
CA ILE A 285 14.94 8.68 1.24
C ILE A 285 13.93 8.49 2.38
N ASN A 286 14.07 9.29 3.44
CA ASN A 286 13.14 9.31 4.57
C ASN A 286 12.16 10.48 4.37
N LEU A 287 10.87 10.18 4.19
CA LEU A 287 9.83 11.20 4.00
C LEU A 287 9.68 12.12 5.22
N ALA A 288 9.88 11.60 6.44
CA ALA A 288 9.77 12.41 7.66
C ALA A 288 10.86 13.51 7.77
N GLU A 289 11.94 13.39 7.01
CA GLU A 289 13.02 14.39 6.96
C GLU A 289 12.80 15.43 5.85
N GLN A 290 11.78 15.25 4.99
CA GLN A 290 11.44 16.21 3.95
C GLN A 290 10.61 17.35 4.54
N ALA A 291 11.07 18.59 4.35
CA ALA A 291 10.47 19.78 4.97
C ALA A 291 8.98 19.95 4.64
N ASP A 292 8.57 19.57 3.43
CA ASP A 292 7.22 19.79 2.91
C ASP A 292 6.28 18.60 3.11
N PHE A 293 6.73 17.51 3.74
CA PHE A 293 5.90 16.30 3.90
C PHE A 293 4.62 16.59 4.69
N GLU A 294 4.74 17.28 5.83
CA GLU A 294 3.60 17.55 6.71
C GLU A 294 2.55 18.46 6.02
N GLU A 295 3.01 19.48 5.28
CA GLU A 295 2.12 20.39 4.56
C GLU A 295 1.34 19.64 3.46
N ARG A 296 2.04 18.84 2.65
CA ARG A 296 1.43 18.00 1.59
C ARG A 296 0.48 16.96 2.18
N TYR A 297 0.91 16.32 3.26
CA TYR A 297 0.09 15.33 3.95
C TYR A 297 -1.26 15.90 4.40
N VAL A 298 -1.25 17.09 5.00
CA VAL A 298 -2.49 17.78 5.42
C VAL A 298 -3.32 18.19 4.20
N ALA A 299 -2.72 18.73 3.15
CA ALA A 299 -3.41 19.10 1.91
C ALA A 299 -4.08 17.90 1.24
N ASN A 300 -3.37 16.77 1.18
CA ASN A 300 -3.86 15.53 0.56
C ASN A 300 -4.86 14.74 1.41
N MET A 301 -5.24 15.20 2.61
CA MET A 301 -6.34 14.57 3.38
C MET A 301 -7.70 14.77 2.72
N ASN A 302 -7.92 15.88 2.04
CA ASN A 302 -9.18 16.12 1.35
C ASN A 302 -9.36 15.16 0.16
N PHE A 303 -10.62 14.81 -0.14
CA PHE A 303 -10.94 14.12 -1.38
C PHE A 303 -10.82 15.10 -2.55
N PRO A 304 -10.42 14.63 -3.76
CA PRO A 304 -10.31 15.47 -4.95
C PRO A 304 -11.66 16.13 -5.31
N GLU A 305 -11.63 17.39 -5.79
CA GLU A 305 -12.83 18.09 -6.28
C GLU A 305 -13.24 17.61 -7.69
#